data_14a4ee1168549dd97f80b896cf92986e
#
_entry.id   14a4ee1168549dd97f80b896cf92986e
#
_cell.length_a   1.000
_cell.length_b   1.000
_cell.length_c   1.000
_cell.angle_alpha   90.00
_cell.angle_beta   90.00
_cell.angle_gamma   90.00
#
_symmetry.space_group_name_H-M   'P 1'
#
loop_
_entity.id
_entity.type
_entity.pdbx_description
1 polymer ?
#
loop_
_entity_poly.entity_id
_entity_poly.type
_entity_poly.pdbx_seq_one_letter_code
_entity_poly.pdbx_strand_id
1 'polypeptide(L)'
;MYKRQDIVITEIGGTVGDIESTPFLEAIRQASIELGRENSVFIHVCLLPYISGSKELKSKPTQHSVKELLSIGIQPNILVLRSEMEIPEDMKQKIGLFCNVRAEDVIQNLTAPSLYEVPLWLEKEGLADVVCHHLKLECRQPDLKEWQEMIGRVHSCNKKVTILSLIHISE
;
A
#
# COMPACT_ATOMS: atom_id res chain seq x y z
N MET A 1 22.43 -15.08 -17.32
CA MET A 1 21.26 -15.96 -17.15
C MET A 1 20.22 -15.17 -16.36
N TYR A 2 19.23 -14.59 -17.03
CA TYR A 2 18.15 -13.87 -16.35
C TYR A 2 17.30 -14.91 -15.61
N LYS A 3 17.24 -14.81 -14.29
CA LYS A 3 16.28 -15.61 -13.51
C LYS A 3 14.89 -15.13 -13.91
N ARG A 4 14.07 -16.01 -14.47
CA ARG A 4 12.67 -15.74 -14.76
C ARG A 4 11.98 -15.57 -13.40
N GLN A 5 11.43 -14.40 -13.17
CA GLN A 5 10.66 -14.08 -11.97
C GLN A 5 9.19 -14.28 -12.29
N ASP A 6 8.43 -14.85 -11.35
CA ASP A 6 6.99 -15.05 -11.51
C ASP A 6 6.22 -13.76 -11.23
N ILE A 7 6.72 -12.95 -10.28
CA ILE A 7 6.13 -11.69 -9.86
C ILE A 7 7.22 -10.63 -9.81
N VAL A 8 6.91 -9.44 -10.31
CA VAL A 8 7.75 -8.25 -10.21
C VAL A 8 6.93 -7.16 -9.51
N ILE A 9 7.47 -6.61 -8.43
CA ILE A 9 6.87 -5.49 -7.71
C ILE A 9 7.71 -4.25 -8.02
N THR A 10 7.05 -3.22 -8.55
CA THR A 10 7.67 -1.92 -8.84
C THR A 10 7.01 -0.87 -7.96
N GLU A 11 7.82 -0.12 -7.21
CA GLU A 11 7.36 0.99 -6.40
C GLU A 11 7.72 2.30 -7.11
N ILE A 12 6.77 3.23 -7.15
CA ILE A 12 6.97 4.59 -7.65
C ILE A 12 6.71 5.53 -6.49
N GLY A 13 7.77 6.15 -6.02
CA GLY A 13 7.74 7.10 -4.91
C GLY A 13 7.17 8.46 -5.30
N GLY A 14 6.88 9.26 -4.28
CA GLY A 14 6.33 10.60 -4.43
C GLY A 14 4.81 10.62 -4.45
N THR A 15 4.26 11.82 -4.50
CA THR A 15 2.82 12.05 -4.59
C THR A 15 2.38 11.97 -6.05
N VAL A 16 1.23 11.37 -6.33
CA VAL A 16 0.66 11.37 -7.68
C VAL A 16 0.42 12.82 -8.11
N GLY A 17 0.95 13.18 -9.28
CA GLY A 17 0.93 14.55 -9.78
C GLY A 17 2.29 15.29 -9.66
N ASP A 18 3.25 14.72 -8.93
CA ASP A 18 4.60 15.25 -8.90
C ASP A 18 5.28 15.07 -10.27
N ILE A 19 5.97 16.11 -10.72
CA ILE A 19 6.62 16.15 -12.04
C ILE A 19 7.62 15.01 -12.22
N GLU A 20 8.35 14.68 -11.15
CA GLU A 20 9.39 13.65 -11.15
C GLU A 20 8.84 12.24 -11.39
N SER A 21 7.63 11.95 -10.92
CA SER A 21 7.00 10.63 -11.08
C SER A 21 6.28 10.43 -12.42
N THR A 22 5.97 11.51 -13.12
CA THR A 22 5.18 11.49 -14.38
C THR A 22 5.72 10.51 -15.44
N PRO A 23 7.03 10.49 -15.79
CA PRO A 23 7.53 9.56 -16.81
C PRO A 23 7.42 8.08 -16.36
N PHE A 24 7.55 7.81 -15.08
CA PHE A 24 7.40 6.43 -14.55
C PHE A 24 5.93 6.00 -14.56
N LEU A 25 5.01 6.88 -14.20
CA LEU A 25 3.58 6.61 -14.26
C LEU A 25 3.12 6.34 -15.70
N GLU A 26 3.60 7.12 -16.66
CA GLU A 26 3.31 6.85 -18.08
C GLU A 26 3.90 5.52 -18.53
N ALA A 27 5.13 5.18 -18.12
CA ALA A 27 5.77 3.91 -18.46
C ALA A 27 4.98 2.71 -17.93
N ILE A 28 4.52 2.72 -16.67
CA ILE A 28 3.74 1.61 -16.11
C ILE A 28 2.35 1.53 -16.73
N ARG A 29 1.75 2.68 -17.09
CA ARG A 29 0.47 2.70 -17.81
C ARG A 29 0.59 1.99 -19.15
N GLN A 30 1.63 2.28 -19.92
CA GLN A 30 1.89 1.63 -21.21
C GLN A 30 2.23 0.15 -21.01
N ALA A 31 3.12 -0.18 -20.06
CA ALA A 31 3.49 -1.56 -19.77
C ALA A 31 2.26 -2.42 -19.40
N SER A 32 1.31 -1.89 -18.64
CA SER A 32 0.10 -2.63 -18.29
C SER A 32 -0.79 -2.96 -19.49
N ILE A 33 -0.77 -2.11 -20.52
CA ILE A 33 -1.50 -2.36 -21.77
C ILE A 33 -0.79 -3.45 -22.59
N GLU A 34 0.55 -3.39 -22.66
CA GLU A 34 1.35 -4.36 -23.41
C GLU A 34 1.33 -5.74 -22.78
N LEU A 35 1.39 -5.81 -21.43
CA LEU A 35 1.35 -7.07 -20.68
C LEU A 35 -0.04 -7.69 -20.59
N GLY A 36 -1.09 -6.90 -20.82
CA GLY A 36 -2.47 -7.26 -20.54
C GLY A 36 -2.85 -6.89 -19.10
N ARG A 37 -4.05 -6.33 -18.95
CA ARG A 37 -4.54 -5.84 -17.65
C ARG A 37 -4.69 -6.95 -16.61
N GLU A 38 -4.86 -8.19 -17.04
CA GLU A 38 -4.94 -9.37 -16.18
C GLU A 38 -3.59 -9.79 -15.59
N ASN A 39 -2.47 -9.27 -16.14
CA ASN A 39 -1.11 -9.54 -15.69
C ASN A 39 -0.50 -8.36 -14.92
N SER A 40 -1.29 -7.35 -14.60
CA SER A 40 -0.84 -6.17 -13.87
C SER A 40 -1.86 -5.73 -12.83
N VAL A 41 -1.40 -5.35 -11.64
CA VAL A 41 -2.24 -4.81 -10.56
C VAL A 41 -1.67 -3.48 -10.10
N PHE A 42 -2.49 -2.46 -10.06
CA PHE A 42 -2.15 -1.16 -9.52
C PHE A 42 -2.65 -1.06 -8.07
N ILE A 43 -1.71 -0.94 -7.15
CA ILE A 43 -1.96 -0.71 -5.74
C ILE A 43 -1.65 0.76 -5.46
N HIS A 44 -2.66 1.52 -5.06
CA HIS A 44 -2.49 2.93 -4.71
C HIS A 44 -2.47 3.11 -3.20
N VAL A 45 -1.33 3.54 -2.69
CA VAL A 45 -1.17 3.84 -1.26
C VAL A 45 -1.48 5.31 -1.05
N CYS A 46 -2.47 5.61 -0.22
CA CYS A 46 -2.89 6.98 0.06
C CYS A 46 -3.24 7.21 1.54
N LEU A 47 -3.25 8.47 1.92
CA LEU A 47 -3.54 8.86 3.29
C LEU A 47 -5.05 9.03 3.48
N LEU A 48 -5.59 8.46 4.56
CA LEU A 48 -6.91 8.74 5.08
C LEU A 48 -6.76 9.47 6.43
N PRO A 49 -6.68 10.81 6.43
CA PRO A 49 -6.36 11.56 7.63
C PRO A 49 -7.52 11.56 8.63
N TYR A 50 -7.17 11.44 9.89
CA TYR A 50 -8.07 11.71 11.02
C TYR A 50 -7.88 13.15 11.47
N ILE A 51 -8.98 13.90 11.58
CA ILE A 51 -8.96 15.27 12.04
C ILE A 51 -9.41 15.31 13.50
N SER A 52 -8.47 15.51 14.41
CA SER A 52 -8.72 15.52 15.87
C SER A 52 -9.76 16.56 16.31
N GLY A 53 -9.82 17.72 15.65
CA GLY A 53 -10.77 18.77 15.95
C GLY A 53 -12.23 18.41 15.66
N SER A 54 -12.50 17.71 14.55
CA SER A 54 -13.84 17.22 14.18
C SER A 54 -14.08 15.76 14.57
N LYS A 55 -13.06 15.08 15.09
CA LYS A 55 -13.10 13.65 15.47
C LYS A 55 -13.59 12.73 14.37
N GLU A 56 -13.14 12.96 13.14
CA GLU A 56 -13.60 12.21 11.99
C GLU A 56 -12.50 11.92 10.98
N LEU A 57 -12.64 10.82 10.23
CA LEU A 57 -11.83 10.48 9.08
C LEU A 57 -12.30 11.28 7.85
N LYS A 58 -11.36 11.83 7.09
CA LYS A 58 -11.64 12.63 5.89
C LYS A 58 -11.28 11.88 4.62
N SER A 59 -12.30 11.42 3.89
CA SER A 59 -12.11 10.67 2.63
C SER A 59 -11.76 11.54 1.41
N LYS A 60 -11.93 12.86 1.48
CA LYS A 60 -11.66 13.75 0.33
C LYS A 60 -10.20 13.71 -0.16
N PRO A 61 -9.17 13.75 0.70
CA PRO A 61 -7.78 13.66 0.25
C PRO A 61 -7.50 12.36 -0.53
N THR A 62 -8.02 11.22 -0.05
CA THR A 62 -7.94 9.94 -0.74
C THR A 62 -8.61 10.00 -2.11
N GLN A 63 -9.84 10.54 -2.17
CA GLN A 63 -10.57 10.68 -3.44
C GLN A 63 -9.84 11.58 -4.44
N HIS A 64 -9.21 12.66 -3.99
CA HIS A 64 -8.39 13.53 -4.82
C HIS A 64 -7.17 12.81 -5.38
N SER A 65 -6.44 12.10 -4.53
CA SER A 65 -5.27 11.33 -4.94
C SER A 65 -5.60 10.28 -6.01
N VAL A 66 -6.70 9.56 -5.83
CA VAL A 66 -7.18 8.59 -6.84
C VAL A 66 -7.62 9.30 -8.12
N LYS A 67 -8.27 10.46 -8.02
CA LYS A 67 -8.71 11.23 -9.19
C LYS A 67 -7.51 11.71 -10.02
N GLU A 68 -6.43 12.15 -9.38
CA GLU A 68 -5.19 12.50 -10.07
C GLU A 68 -4.61 11.28 -10.81
N LEU A 69 -4.57 10.12 -10.18
CA LEU A 69 -4.12 8.88 -10.82
C LEU A 69 -4.99 8.51 -12.04
N LEU A 70 -6.30 8.64 -11.91
CA LEU A 70 -7.25 8.43 -13.01
C LEU A 70 -7.04 9.41 -14.17
N SER A 71 -6.65 10.66 -13.88
CA SER A 71 -6.40 11.67 -14.91
C SER A 71 -5.21 11.31 -15.81
N ILE A 72 -4.29 10.49 -15.30
CA ILE A 72 -3.14 9.94 -16.04
C ILE A 72 -3.53 8.66 -16.82
N GLY A 73 -4.74 8.15 -16.60
CA GLY A 73 -5.24 6.93 -17.26
C GLY A 73 -4.94 5.64 -16.51
N ILE A 74 -4.61 5.71 -15.22
CA ILE A 74 -4.37 4.56 -14.35
C ILE A 74 -5.55 4.42 -13.40
N GLN A 75 -6.30 3.30 -13.49
CA GLN A 75 -7.31 2.92 -12.52
C GLN A 75 -6.66 2.00 -11.48
N PRO A 76 -6.62 2.38 -10.19
CA PRO A 76 -6.13 1.47 -9.17
C PRO A 76 -7.08 0.28 -9.02
N ASN A 77 -6.51 -0.91 -8.82
CA ASN A 77 -7.25 -2.12 -8.50
C ASN A 77 -7.49 -2.20 -7.00
N ILE A 78 -6.48 -1.81 -6.22
CA ILE A 78 -6.47 -1.91 -4.77
C ILE A 78 -6.09 -0.56 -4.17
N LEU A 79 -6.77 -0.17 -3.10
CA LEU A 79 -6.41 1.00 -2.30
C LEU A 79 -5.86 0.54 -0.96
N VAL A 80 -4.66 1.01 -0.60
CA VAL A 80 -4.11 0.84 0.73
C VAL A 80 -4.18 2.17 1.46
N LEU A 81 -5.06 2.26 2.45
CA LEU A 81 -5.36 3.49 3.18
C LEU A 81 -4.54 3.57 4.45
N ARG A 82 -3.57 4.47 4.49
CA ARG A 82 -2.82 4.78 5.72
C ARG A 82 -3.68 5.64 6.63
N SER A 83 -3.90 5.18 7.84
CA SER A 83 -4.71 5.87 8.84
C SER A 83 -4.15 5.69 10.26
N GLU A 84 -4.39 6.66 11.12
CA GLU A 84 -4.11 6.57 12.56
C GLU A 84 -5.22 5.84 13.33
N MET A 85 -6.41 5.75 12.74
CA MET A 85 -7.60 5.16 13.36
C MET A 85 -8.16 4.06 12.49
N GLU A 86 -8.83 3.08 13.12
CA GLU A 86 -9.60 2.06 12.40
C GLU A 86 -10.59 2.70 11.42
N ILE A 87 -10.69 2.11 10.25
CA ILE A 87 -11.55 2.59 9.18
C ILE A 87 -12.86 1.81 9.23
N PRO A 88 -13.99 2.45 9.57
CA PRO A 88 -15.29 1.81 9.57
C PRO A 88 -15.66 1.26 8.19
N GLU A 89 -16.44 0.19 8.17
CA GLU A 89 -16.82 -0.49 6.92
C GLU A 89 -17.62 0.42 5.97
N ASP A 90 -18.50 1.27 6.51
CA ASP A 90 -19.24 2.26 5.73
C ASP A 90 -18.32 3.29 5.07
N MET A 91 -17.19 3.62 5.70
CA MET A 91 -16.17 4.48 5.12
C MET A 91 -15.39 3.76 4.00
N LYS A 92 -15.05 2.47 4.17
CA LYS A 92 -14.43 1.65 3.09
C LYS A 92 -15.36 1.59 1.88
N GLN A 93 -16.65 1.31 2.09
CA GLN A 93 -17.66 1.28 1.04
C GLN A 93 -17.78 2.64 0.33
N LYS A 94 -17.84 3.72 1.09
CA LYS A 94 -17.89 5.09 0.55
C LYS A 94 -16.67 5.40 -0.31
N ILE A 95 -15.47 5.10 0.17
CA ILE A 95 -14.23 5.35 -0.57
C ILE A 95 -14.19 4.49 -1.82
N GLY A 96 -14.52 3.20 -1.70
CA GLY A 96 -14.60 2.29 -2.85
C GLY A 96 -15.51 2.83 -3.95
N LEU A 97 -16.72 3.27 -3.58
CA LEU A 97 -17.68 3.85 -4.53
C LEU A 97 -17.13 5.08 -5.26
N PHE A 98 -16.52 6.03 -4.52
CA PHE A 98 -15.98 7.26 -5.12
C PHE A 98 -14.68 7.07 -5.91
N CYS A 99 -13.94 6.02 -5.60
CA CYS A 99 -12.68 5.69 -6.25
C CYS A 99 -12.80 4.61 -7.33
N ASN A 100 -14.02 4.12 -7.59
CA ASN A 100 -14.30 3.04 -8.54
C ASN A 100 -13.50 1.77 -8.24
N VAL A 101 -13.45 1.40 -6.95
CA VAL A 101 -12.78 0.21 -6.42
C VAL A 101 -13.78 -0.53 -5.55
N ARG A 102 -13.76 -1.87 -5.53
CA ARG A 102 -14.66 -2.64 -4.67
C ARG A 102 -14.28 -2.43 -3.21
N ALA A 103 -15.24 -2.47 -2.31
CA ALA A 103 -14.99 -2.27 -0.88
C ALA A 103 -14.00 -3.31 -0.31
N GLU A 104 -14.02 -4.53 -0.81
CA GLU A 104 -13.11 -5.62 -0.44
C GLU A 104 -11.67 -5.39 -0.90
N ASP A 105 -11.44 -4.52 -1.90
CA ASP A 105 -10.13 -4.12 -2.39
C ASP A 105 -9.61 -2.84 -1.67
N VAL A 106 -10.33 -2.37 -0.66
CA VAL A 106 -9.94 -1.23 0.18
C VAL A 106 -9.34 -1.74 1.48
N ILE A 107 -8.02 -1.75 1.54
CA ILE A 107 -7.21 -2.30 2.63
C ILE A 107 -6.81 -1.18 3.59
N GLN A 108 -7.02 -1.35 4.87
CA GLN A 108 -6.49 -0.42 5.85
C GLN A 108 -5.04 -0.75 6.21
N ASN A 109 -4.25 0.28 6.44
CA ASN A 109 -2.91 0.20 6.99
C ASN A 109 -2.77 1.20 8.13
N LEU A 110 -2.95 0.73 9.35
CA LEU A 110 -2.87 1.56 10.54
C LEU A 110 -1.42 1.94 10.85
N THR A 111 -1.25 3.04 11.58
CA THR A 111 0.06 3.44 12.07
C THR A 111 0.58 2.41 13.08
N ALA A 112 1.58 1.65 12.68
CA ALA A 112 2.18 0.61 13.51
C ALA A 112 3.23 1.19 14.47
N PRO A 113 3.43 0.61 15.66
CA PRO A 113 4.51 0.97 16.58
C PRO A 113 5.90 0.76 15.97
N SER A 114 6.02 -0.23 15.10
CA SER A 114 7.23 -0.53 14.34
C SER A 114 6.89 -0.81 12.87
N LEU A 115 7.70 -0.30 11.95
CA LEU A 115 7.56 -0.58 10.52
C LEU A 115 7.64 -2.08 10.21
N TYR A 116 8.34 -2.86 11.03
CA TYR A 116 8.44 -4.30 10.86
C TYR A 116 7.14 -5.05 11.17
N GLU A 117 6.17 -4.42 11.82
CA GLU A 117 4.83 -5.01 12.07
C GLU A 117 3.88 -4.85 10.88
N VAL A 118 4.14 -3.88 10.02
CA VAL A 118 3.26 -3.58 8.86
C VAL A 118 2.99 -4.80 7.98
N PRO A 119 3.97 -5.67 7.64
CA PRO A 119 3.70 -6.87 6.84
C PRO A 119 2.68 -7.81 7.50
N LEU A 120 2.74 -7.98 8.83
CA LEU A 120 1.78 -8.82 9.57
C LEU A 120 0.36 -8.21 9.57
N TRP A 121 0.28 -6.89 9.64
CA TRP A 121 -1.01 -6.20 9.60
C TRP A 121 -1.64 -6.25 8.21
N LEU A 122 -0.84 -6.03 7.15
CA LEU A 122 -1.32 -6.14 5.77
C LEU A 122 -1.76 -7.57 5.43
N GLU A 123 -1.06 -8.59 5.97
CA GLU A 123 -1.48 -9.98 5.82
C GLU A 123 -2.81 -10.23 6.54
N LYS A 124 -2.97 -9.73 7.77
CA LYS A 124 -4.24 -9.82 8.51
C LYS A 124 -5.41 -9.14 7.79
N GLU A 125 -5.15 -8.04 7.09
CA GLU A 125 -6.14 -7.32 6.26
C GLU A 125 -6.39 -8.01 4.91
N GLY A 126 -5.65 -9.07 4.58
CA GLY A 126 -5.85 -9.87 3.37
C GLY A 126 -5.27 -9.27 2.10
N LEU A 127 -4.30 -8.35 2.19
CA LEU A 127 -3.72 -7.71 1.00
C LEU A 127 -3.15 -8.74 0.02
N ALA A 128 -2.44 -9.76 0.51
CA ALA A 128 -1.85 -10.79 -0.35
C ALA A 128 -2.92 -11.58 -1.11
N ASP A 129 -3.99 -11.99 -0.42
CA ASP A 129 -5.11 -12.72 -1.03
C ASP A 129 -5.80 -11.89 -2.11
N VAL A 130 -6.03 -10.60 -1.85
CA VAL A 130 -6.64 -9.68 -2.82
C VAL A 130 -5.76 -9.51 -4.06
N VAL A 131 -4.43 -9.33 -3.88
CA VAL A 131 -3.48 -9.26 -5.01
C VAL A 131 -3.49 -10.54 -5.82
N CYS A 132 -3.43 -11.69 -5.15
CA CYS A 132 -3.45 -13.00 -5.81
C CYS A 132 -4.76 -13.21 -6.59
N HIS A 133 -5.89 -12.78 -6.01
CA HIS A 133 -7.19 -12.84 -6.69
C HIS A 133 -7.19 -12.02 -8.00
N HIS A 134 -6.69 -10.78 -7.96
CA HIS A 134 -6.60 -9.94 -9.16
C HIS A 134 -5.69 -10.53 -10.24
N LEU A 135 -4.57 -11.14 -9.85
CA LEU A 135 -3.61 -11.78 -10.77
C LEU A 135 -3.99 -13.22 -11.13
N LYS A 136 -5.10 -13.76 -10.61
CA LYS A 136 -5.53 -15.15 -10.80
C LYS A 136 -4.46 -16.17 -10.42
N LEU A 137 -3.71 -15.86 -9.36
CA LEU A 137 -2.67 -16.73 -8.82
C LEU A 137 -3.25 -17.61 -7.72
N GLU A 138 -2.83 -18.86 -7.69
CA GLU A 138 -3.06 -19.73 -6.53
C GLU A 138 -2.03 -19.41 -5.46
N CYS A 139 -2.49 -18.87 -4.34
CA CYS A 139 -1.63 -18.48 -3.23
C CYS A 139 -1.71 -19.51 -2.10
N ARG A 140 -0.55 -19.78 -1.50
CA ARG A 140 -0.47 -20.52 -0.24
C ARG A 140 -0.41 -19.52 0.89
N GLN A 141 -0.92 -19.92 2.05
CA GLN A 141 -0.75 -19.10 3.26
C GLN A 141 0.75 -18.89 3.54
N PRO A 142 1.21 -17.65 3.74
CA PRO A 142 2.62 -17.37 3.99
C PRO A 142 3.05 -17.90 5.34
N ASP A 143 4.26 -18.44 5.42
CA ASP A 143 4.91 -18.76 6.69
C ASP A 143 5.62 -17.53 7.24
N LEU A 144 4.96 -16.84 8.17
CA LEU A 144 5.47 -15.62 8.81
C LEU A 144 6.03 -15.87 10.22
N LYS A 145 6.27 -17.12 10.60
CA LYS A 145 6.71 -17.49 11.93
C LYS A 145 8.04 -16.82 12.32
N GLU A 146 9.05 -16.93 11.47
CA GLU A 146 10.37 -16.30 11.73
C GLU A 146 10.26 -14.77 11.84
N TRP A 147 9.37 -14.17 11.04
CA TRP A 147 9.13 -12.74 11.09
C TRP A 147 8.45 -12.32 12.40
N GLN A 148 7.46 -13.09 12.86
CA GLN A 148 6.79 -12.87 14.15
C GLN A 148 7.77 -13.03 15.32
N GLU A 149 8.64 -14.05 15.29
CA GLU A 149 9.68 -14.27 16.28
C GLU A 149 10.68 -13.11 16.32
N MET A 150 11.07 -12.57 15.16
CA MET A 150 11.93 -11.39 15.06
C MET A 150 11.27 -10.19 15.75
N ILE A 151 10.01 -9.90 15.48
CA ILE A 151 9.26 -8.80 16.11
C ILE A 151 9.18 -9.01 17.63
N GLY A 152 8.89 -10.23 18.07
CA GLY A 152 8.89 -10.57 19.50
C GLY A 152 10.23 -10.25 20.17
N ARG A 153 11.35 -10.55 19.51
CA ARG A 153 12.68 -10.17 20.00
C ARG A 153 12.87 -8.65 20.06
N VAL A 154 12.45 -7.92 19.03
CA VAL A 154 12.53 -6.45 19.01
C VAL A 154 11.78 -5.84 20.19
N HIS A 155 10.56 -6.31 20.47
CA HIS A 155 9.76 -5.82 21.59
C HIS A 155 10.36 -6.16 22.96
N SER A 156 11.11 -7.25 23.07
CA SER A 156 11.77 -7.67 24.32
C SER A 156 13.10 -6.95 24.56
N CYS A 157 13.65 -6.24 23.57
CA CYS A 157 14.93 -5.54 23.68
C CYS A 157 14.80 -4.24 24.49
N ASN A 158 15.55 -4.18 25.62
CA ASN A 158 15.59 -2.99 26.48
C ASN A 158 16.92 -2.20 26.37
N LYS A 159 17.88 -2.71 25.60
CA LYS A 159 19.20 -2.06 25.42
C LYS A 159 19.17 -1.11 24.24
N LYS A 160 19.75 0.07 24.45
CA LYS A 160 19.93 1.07 23.37
C LYS A 160 21.37 1.00 22.85
N VAL A 161 21.52 1.09 21.53
CA VAL A 161 22.81 1.22 20.85
C VAL A 161 22.80 2.53 20.10
N THR A 162 23.86 3.31 20.23
CA THR A 162 24.03 4.55 19.48
C THR A 162 24.85 4.25 18.23
N ILE A 163 24.29 4.58 17.07
CA ILE A 163 24.96 4.46 15.78
C ILE A 163 25.21 5.88 15.25
N LEU A 164 26.47 6.19 14.95
CA LEU A 164 26.83 7.46 14.32
C LEU A 164 26.75 7.32 12.80
N SER A 165 25.93 8.16 12.17
CA SER A 165 25.90 8.31 10.71
C SER A 165 26.70 9.55 10.32
N LEU A 166 27.68 9.38 9.41
CA LEU A 166 28.55 10.46 8.95
C LEU A 166 28.11 11.08 7.61
N ILE A 167 27.22 10.43 6.87
CA ILE A 167 26.91 10.83 5.49
C ILE A 167 25.50 11.39 5.34
N HIS A 168 24.51 10.75 5.94
CA HIS A 168 23.12 11.21 5.88
C HIS A 168 22.49 11.10 7.24
N ILE A 169 21.91 12.19 7.70
CA ILE A 169 20.91 12.15 8.75
C ILE A 169 19.59 11.97 7.98
N SER A 170 19.08 10.74 7.96
CA SER A 170 17.74 10.51 7.45
C SER A 170 16.76 11.08 8.46
N GLU A 171 15.94 12.00 8.00
CA GLU A 171 14.80 12.51 8.74
C GLU A 171 13.76 11.41 8.98
#